data_a11663b05e1815bbe2ce4a7406deea07
#
_entry.id   a11663b05e1815bbe2ce4a7406deea07
#
_cell.length_a   1.000
_cell.length_b   1.000
_cell.length_c   1.000
_cell.angle_alpha   90.00
_cell.angle_beta   90.00
_cell.angle_gamma   90.00
#
_symmetry.space_group_name_H-M   'P 1'
#
loop_
_entity.id
_entity.type
_entity.pdbx_description
1 polymer ?
#
loop_
_entity_poly.entity_id
_entity_poly.type
_entity_poly.pdbx_seq_one_letter_code
_entity_poly.pdbx_strand_id
1 'polypeptide(L)'
;MPAAQTRDKTSVTPEQMKKLVEQLKPEYDYIIIDCPAGIEHGFKNAIAAAQRAIVVTTPEVSAIRDADRIIGILDANEMPRIDLVINKIRMDMVRRGDMMSVDDVSDILSVNLIGTIMDDENIVISSNRGEPIAGTKTKSGKEYEYIAKRIAGEALDLDNDVKSLNLFKWFKKKDKDVHKIQSQGL
;
A
#
# COMPACT_ATOMS: atom_id res chain seq x y z
N MET A 1 -4.10 4.16 20.84
CA MET A 1 -3.91 3.38 22.09
C MET A 1 -2.76 2.40 21.87
N PRO A 2 -1.72 2.39 22.71
CA PRO A 2 -0.67 1.39 22.60
C PRO A 2 -1.20 0.00 22.98
N ALA A 3 -0.78 -1.03 22.25
CA ALA A 3 -1.10 -2.41 22.59
C ALA A 3 -0.46 -2.78 23.94
N ALA A 4 -1.16 -3.61 24.74
CA ALA A 4 -0.65 -4.07 26.01
C ALA A 4 0.61 -4.93 25.83
N GLN A 5 1.75 -4.46 26.31
CA GLN A 5 3.03 -5.17 26.23
C GLN A 5 3.15 -6.36 27.21
N THR A 6 2.24 -6.47 28.16
CA THR A 6 2.32 -7.41 29.30
C THR A 6 1.16 -8.39 29.41
N ARG A 7 0.18 -8.36 28.50
CA ARG A 7 -0.94 -9.30 28.47
C ARG A 7 -0.87 -10.21 27.25
N ASP A 8 -1.42 -11.41 27.38
CA ASP A 8 -1.51 -12.40 26.31
C ASP A 8 -2.06 -11.77 25.03
N LYS A 9 -1.48 -12.09 23.87
CA LYS A 9 -1.89 -11.60 22.54
C LYS A 9 -3.36 -11.94 22.20
N THR A 10 -4.02 -12.77 23.02
CA THR A 10 -5.42 -13.21 22.91
C THR A 10 -6.38 -12.36 23.75
N SER A 11 -5.92 -11.29 24.38
CA SER A 11 -6.72 -10.51 25.35
C SER A 11 -7.88 -9.70 24.75
N VAL A 12 -7.93 -9.53 23.42
CA VAL A 12 -9.00 -8.82 22.71
C VAL A 12 -9.65 -9.77 21.71
N THR A 13 -10.98 -9.84 21.71
CA THR A 13 -11.75 -10.63 20.74
C THR A 13 -12.21 -9.77 19.55
N PRO A 14 -12.59 -10.39 18.41
CA PRO A 14 -13.18 -9.67 17.28
C PRO A 14 -14.42 -8.84 17.67
N GLU A 15 -15.27 -9.36 18.56
CA GLU A 15 -16.47 -8.69 19.05
C GLU A 15 -16.13 -7.46 19.90
N GLN A 16 -15.10 -7.56 20.73
CA GLN A 16 -14.62 -6.43 21.52
C GLN A 16 -14.02 -5.35 20.63
N MET A 17 -13.29 -5.74 19.55
CA MET A 17 -12.76 -4.80 18.57
C MET A 17 -13.87 -4.08 17.83
N LYS A 18 -14.90 -4.80 17.36
CA LYS A 18 -16.10 -4.20 16.75
C LYS A 18 -16.76 -3.19 17.66
N LYS A 19 -16.99 -3.57 18.92
CA LYS A 19 -17.61 -2.69 19.91
C LYS A 19 -16.79 -1.42 20.16
N LEU A 20 -15.46 -1.53 20.24
CA LEU A 20 -14.56 -0.39 20.37
C LEU A 20 -14.67 0.56 19.18
N VAL A 21 -14.61 0.03 17.96
CA VAL A 21 -14.74 0.84 16.73
C VAL A 21 -16.09 1.54 16.67
N GLU A 22 -17.19 0.86 16.99
CA GLU A 22 -18.53 1.48 17.04
C GLU A 22 -18.62 2.61 18.08
N GLN A 23 -17.94 2.50 19.20
CA GLN A 23 -17.88 3.57 20.21
C GLN A 23 -17.07 4.78 19.75
N LEU A 24 -16.06 4.58 18.91
CA LEU A 24 -15.19 5.64 18.40
C LEU A 24 -15.77 6.37 17.17
N LYS A 25 -16.62 5.71 16.39
CA LYS A 25 -17.20 6.29 15.16
C LYS A 25 -17.85 7.67 15.32
N PRO A 26 -18.57 7.98 16.42
CA PRO A 26 -19.17 9.30 16.59
C PRO A 26 -18.16 10.43 16.86
N GLU A 27 -16.93 10.07 17.27
CA GLU A 27 -15.90 11.02 17.70
C GLU A 27 -14.81 11.25 16.65
N TYR A 28 -14.67 10.36 15.67
CA TYR A 28 -13.58 10.37 14.71
C TYR A 28 -14.04 10.15 13.28
N ASP A 29 -13.54 10.98 12.35
CA ASP A 29 -13.77 10.83 10.92
C ASP A 29 -13.05 9.59 10.36
N TYR A 30 -11.90 9.24 10.92
CA TYR A 30 -11.09 8.08 10.54
C TYR A 30 -10.60 7.31 11.77
N ILE A 31 -10.71 5.98 11.70
CA ILE A 31 -10.18 5.07 12.70
C ILE A 31 -9.19 4.16 11.96
N ILE A 32 -7.91 4.26 12.30
CA ILE A 32 -6.85 3.44 11.71
C ILE A 32 -6.50 2.31 12.67
N ILE A 33 -6.63 1.08 12.20
CA ILE A 33 -6.26 -0.13 12.94
C ILE A 33 -4.90 -0.59 12.39
N ASP A 34 -3.85 -0.40 13.18
CA ASP A 34 -2.53 -0.96 12.88
C ASP A 34 -2.56 -2.47 13.08
N CYS A 35 -2.31 -3.21 12.00
CA CYS A 35 -2.42 -4.65 11.98
C CYS A 35 -1.04 -5.29 12.13
N PRO A 36 -0.82 -6.19 13.10
CA PRO A 36 0.44 -6.89 13.23
C PRO A 36 0.71 -7.79 12.02
N ALA A 37 1.97 -8.04 11.74
CA ALA A 37 2.38 -8.97 10.70
C ALA A 37 1.83 -10.39 10.97
N GLY A 38 1.46 -11.09 9.90
CA GLY A 38 0.91 -12.44 9.95
C GLY A 38 -0.62 -12.48 9.93
N ILE A 39 -1.17 -13.69 10.00
CA ILE A 39 -2.61 -13.98 9.81
C ILE A 39 -3.29 -14.51 11.08
N GLU A 40 -2.66 -14.31 12.23
CA GLU A 40 -3.13 -14.85 13.51
C GLU A 40 -4.23 -13.98 14.15
N HIS A 41 -4.43 -14.12 15.47
CA HIS A 41 -5.50 -13.44 16.22
C HIS A 41 -5.55 -11.92 16.01
N GLY A 42 -4.39 -11.25 16.00
CA GLY A 42 -4.34 -9.79 15.80
C GLY A 42 -4.91 -9.35 14.45
N PHE A 43 -4.58 -10.08 13.38
CA PHE A 43 -5.13 -9.86 12.04
C PHE A 43 -6.66 -10.09 12.02
N LYS A 44 -7.14 -11.19 12.59
CA LYS A 44 -8.58 -11.49 12.65
C LYS A 44 -9.37 -10.41 13.41
N ASN A 45 -8.81 -9.91 14.49
CA ASN A 45 -9.42 -8.81 15.25
C ASN A 45 -9.49 -7.52 14.42
N ALA A 46 -8.41 -7.19 13.69
CA ALA A 46 -8.36 -6.00 12.86
C ALA A 46 -9.40 -6.04 11.74
N ILE A 47 -9.44 -7.13 10.95
CA ILE A 47 -10.36 -7.25 9.81
C ILE A 47 -11.83 -7.31 10.25
N ALA A 48 -12.13 -7.87 11.42
CA ALA A 48 -13.49 -7.98 11.91
C ALA A 48 -14.18 -6.61 12.15
N ALA A 49 -13.40 -5.56 12.44
CA ALA A 49 -13.91 -4.23 12.72
C ALA A 49 -13.68 -3.22 11.56
N ALA A 50 -12.87 -3.59 10.59
CA ALA A 50 -12.51 -2.72 9.48
C ALA A 50 -13.56 -2.73 8.36
N GLN A 51 -13.72 -1.59 7.69
CA GLN A 51 -14.56 -1.45 6.48
C GLN A 51 -13.70 -1.31 5.21
N ARG A 52 -12.39 -1.15 5.38
CA ARG A 52 -11.42 -0.98 4.32
C ARG A 52 -10.08 -1.55 4.77
N ALA A 53 -9.42 -2.27 3.90
CA ALA A 53 -8.06 -2.72 4.11
C ALA A 53 -7.11 -2.01 3.16
N ILE A 54 -5.91 -1.67 3.65
CA ILE A 54 -4.81 -1.17 2.83
C ILE A 54 -3.68 -2.17 2.96
N VAL A 55 -3.41 -2.88 1.88
CA VAL A 55 -2.30 -3.83 1.79
C VAL A 55 -1.06 -3.06 1.36
N VAL A 56 -0.01 -3.13 2.15
CA VAL A 56 1.28 -2.50 1.85
C VAL A 56 2.29 -3.59 1.54
N THR A 57 2.87 -3.57 0.34
CA THR A 57 3.87 -4.55 -0.08
C THR A 57 5.09 -3.88 -0.69
N THR A 58 6.15 -4.64 -0.92
CA THR A 58 7.31 -4.23 -1.71
C THR A 58 7.36 -5.04 -3.02
N PRO A 59 8.02 -4.55 -4.09
CA PRO A 59 8.05 -5.24 -5.38
C PRO A 59 9.07 -6.40 -5.39
N GLU A 60 9.02 -7.24 -4.36
CA GLU A 60 9.82 -8.44 -4.16
C GLU A 60 8.92 -9.67 -4.21
N VAL A 61 9.36 -10.75 -4.86
CA VAL A 61 8.56 -11.96 -5.10
C VAL A 61 7.96 -12.53 -3.81
N SER A 62 8.73 -12.56 -2.71
CA SER A 62 8.25 -13.05 -1.41
C SER A 62 7.15 -12.16 -0.83
N ALA A 63 7.35 -10.84 -0.84
CA ALA A 63 6.39 -9.88 -0.33
C ALA A 63 5.08 -9.87 -1.14
N ILE A 64 5.17 -10.05 -2.46
CA ILE A 64 4.00 -10.14 -3.34
C ILE A 64 3.20 -11.42 -3.05
N ARG A 65 3.86 -12.57 -2.83
CA ARG A 65 3.18 -13.82 -2.44
C ARG A 65 2.46 -13.68 -1.10
N ASP A 66 3.08 -13.00 -0.15
CA ASP A 66 2.46 -12.74 1.15
C ASP A 66 1.27 -11.79 1.00
N ALA A 67 1.39 -10.74 0.19
CA ALA A 67 0.30 -9.82 -0.10
C ALA A 67 -0.88 -10.52 -0.81
N ASP A 68 -0.63 -11.35 -1.81
CA ASP A 68 -1.65 -12.14 -2.51
C ASP A 68 -2.42 -13.06 -1.53
N ARG A 69 -1.70 -13.74 -0.65
CA ARG A 69 -2.31 -14.54 0.40
C ARG A 69 -3.20 -13.72 1.34
N ILE A 70 -2.74 -12.53 1.75
CA ILE A 70 -3.52 -11.63 2.61
C ILE A 70 -4.77 -11.14 1.88
N ILE A 71 -4.65 -10.75 0.61
CA ILE A 71 -5.78 -10.32 -0.23
C ILE A 71 -6.81 -11.45 -0.33
N GLY A 72 -6.39 -12.70 -0.61
CA GLY A 72 -7.29 -13.84 -0.64
C GLY A 72 -8.01 -14.09 0.69
N ILE A 73 -7.36 -13.84 1.84
CA ILE A 73 -8.02 -13.95 3.15
C ILE A 73 -9.01 -12.80 3.36
N LEU A 74 -8.68 -11.58 2.95
CA LEU A 74 -9.57 -10.42 3.03
C LEU A 74 -10.83 -10.64 2.17
N ASP A 75 -10.68 -11.11 0.94
CA ASP A 75 -11.78 -11.46 0.06
C ASP A 75 -12.67 -12.56 0.64
N ALA A 76 -12.07 -13.62 1.18
CA ALA A 76 -12.79 -14.70 1.85
C ALA A 76 -13.56 -14.26 3.10
N ASN A 77 -13.18 -13.13 3.70
CA ASN A 77 -13.88 -12.49 4.81
C ASN A 77 -14.78 -11.32 4.34
N GLU A 78 -15.06 -11.24 3.05
CA GLU A 78 -15.98 -10.25 2.45
C GLU A 78 -15.59 -8.79 2.79
N MET A 79 -14.28 -8.49 2.80
CA MET A 79 -13.78 -7.13 3.04
C MET A 79 -14.32 -6.18 1.98
N PRO A 80 -15.10 -5.14 2.35
CA PRO A 80 -15.81 -4.32 1.36
C PRO A 80 -14.91 -3.56 0.39
N ARG A 81 -13.70 -3.23 0.83
CA ARG A 81 -12.72 -2.53 0.01
C ARG A 81 -11.31 -2.93 0.38
N ILE A 82 -10.53 -3.31 -0.64
CA ILE A 82 -9.10 -3.63 -0.52
C ILE A 82 -8.34 -2.69 -1.45
N ASP A 83 -7.40 -1.93 -0.91
CA ASP A 83 -6.53 -1.05 -1.65
C ASP A 83 -5.06 -1.47 -1.46
N LEU A 84 -4.21 -1.13 -2.43
CA LEU A 84 -2.79 -1.47 -2.48
C LEU A 84 -1.92 -0.23 -2.40
N VAL A 85 -0.84 -0.33 -1.64
CA VAL A 85 0.30 0.59 -1.67
C VAL A 85 1.56 -0.22 -1.95
N ILE A 86 2.33 0.17 -2.97
CA ILE A 86 3.62 -0.45 -3.29
C ILE A 86 4.73 0.45 -2.75
N ASN A 87 5.50 -0.08 -1.80
CA ASN A 87 6.52 0.65 -1.07
C ASN A 87 7.94 0.23 -1.49
N LYS A 88 8.94 1.06 -1.21
CA LYS A 88 10.37 0.82 -1.44
C LYS A 88 10.72 0.48 -2.89
N ILE A 89 10.13 1.20 -3.84
CA ILE A 89 10.41 1.00 -5.26
C ILE A 89 11.78 1.60 -5.60
N ARG A 90 12.64 0.80 -6.22
CA ARG A 90 13.96 1.20 -6.73
C ARG A 90 13.97 1.20 -8.24
N MET A 91 13.90 2.39 -8.82
CA MET A 91 13.79 2.56 -10.27
C MET A 91 15.01 2.08 -11.06
N ASP A 92 16.19 2.14 -10.45
CA ASP A 92 17.41 1.59 -11.04
C ASP A 92 17.31 0.06 -11.20
N MET A 93 16.72 -0.64 -10.23
CA MET A 93 16.50 -2.08 -10.27
C MET A 93 15.38 -2.47 -11.23
N VAL A 94 14.26 -1.71 -11.24
CA VAL A 94 13.16 -1.95 -12.19
C VAL A 94 13.65 -1.83 -13.65
N ARG A 95 14.48 -0.81 -13.95
CA ARG A 95 15.04 -0.63 -15.29
C ARG A 95 15.97 -1.74 -15.75
N ARG A 96 16.66 -2.41 -14.83
CA ARG A 96 17.51 -3.55 -15.14
C ARG A 96 16.77 -4.88 -15.17
N GLY A 97 15.50 -4.93 -14.75
CA GLY A 97 14.73 -6.15 -14.61
C GLY A 97 15.04 -6.94 -13.33
N ASP A 98 15.73 -6.32 -12.36
CA ASP A 98 16.09 -6.93 -11.08
C ASP A 98 14.96 -6.77 -10.03
N MET A 99 13.94 -5.96 -10.33
CA MET A 99 12.78 -5.69 -9.48
C MET A 99 11.53 -5.58 -10.36
N MET A 100 10.41 -6.09 -9.88
CA MET A 100 9.13 -5.98 -10.59
C MET A 100 8.70 -4.52 -10.73
N SER A 101 8.06 -4.21 -11.86
CA SER A 101 7.45 -2.89 -12.06
C SER A 101 6.16 -2.73 -11.25
N VAL A 102 5.66 -1.50 -11.16
CA VAL A 102 4.35 -1.22 -10.54
C VAL A 102 3.23 -1.94 -11.28
N ASP A 103 3.31 -1.97 -12.60
CA ASP A 103 2.31 -2.63 -13.45
C ASP A 103 2.32 -4.14 -13.21
N ASP A 104 3.50 -4.78 -13.18
CA ASP A 104 3.61 -6.23 -12.89
C ASP A 104 2.98 -6.58 -11.54
N VAL A 105 3.26 -5.80 -10.49
CA VAL A 105 2.69 -6.02 -9.15
C VAL A 105 1.19 -5.81 -9.15
N SER A 106 0.69 -4.76 -9.81
CA SER A 106 -0.74 -4.45 -9.90
C SER A 106 -1.50 -5.53 -10.65
N ASP A 107 -0.94 -6.03 -11.75
CA ASP A 107 -1.54 -7.11 -12.55
C ASP A 107 -1.64 -8.43 -11.74
N ILE A 108 -0.58 -8.76 -10.97
CA ILE A 108 -0.57 -9.97 -10.13
C ILE A 108 -1.59 -9.87 -9.02
N LEU A 109 -1.63 -8.76 -8.27
CA LEU A 109 -2.47 -8.63 -7.09
C LEU A 109 -3.92 -8.24 -7.40
N SER A 110 -4.17 -7.63 -8.58
CA SER A 110 -5.51 -7.32 -9.11
C SER A 110 -6.43 -6.56 -8.14
N VAL A 111 -5.86 -5.71 -7.28
CA VAL A 111 -6.60 -4.82 -6.37
C VAL A 111 -6.27 -3.36 -6.67
N ASN A 112 -7.12 -2.45 -6.18
CA ASN A 112 -7.01 -1.03 -6.47
C ASN A 112 -5.72 -0.41 -5.90
N LEU A 113 -4.82 0.04 -6.77
CA LEU A 113 -3.61 0.75 -6.37
C LEU A 113 -3.95 2.19 -5.97
N ILE A 114 -3.63 2.59 -4.75
CA ILE A 114 -3.85 3.95 -4.23
C ILE A 114 -2.57 4.77 -4.11
N GLY A 115 -1.40 4.17 -4.31
CA GLY A 115 -0.16 4.92 -4.37
C GLY A 115 1.09 4.07 -4.34
N THR A 116 2.20 4.75 -4.63
CA THR A 116 3.53 4.16 -4.67
C THR A 116 4.49 5.02 -3.86
N ILE A 117 5.46 4.40 -3.21
CA ILE A 117 6.50 5.08 -2.42
C ILE A 117 7.86 4.57 -2.88
N MET A 118 8.73 5.51 -3.21
CA MET A 118 10.10 5.18 -3.58
C MET A 118 10.93 4.79 -2.35
N ASP A 119 11.97 4.01 -2.58
CA ASP A 119 13.03 3.80 -1.58
C ASP A 119 13.81 5.11 -1.42
N ASP A 120 13.61 5.78 -0.28
CA ASP A 120 14.11 7.13 0.02
C ASP A 120 14.78 7.14 1.41
N GLU A 121 16.06 7.46 1.45
CA GLU A 121 16.82 7.57 2.71
C GLU A 121 16.23 8.60 3.69
N ASN A 122 15.54 9.63 3.17
CA ASN A 122 14.89 10.64 4.02
C ASN A 122 13.81 10.02 4.92
N ILE A 123 13.18 8.91 4.53
CA ILE A 123 12.23 8.17 5.37
C ILE A 123 12.94 7.63 6.59
N VAL A 124 14.11 7.01 6.40
CA VAL A 124 14.92 6.47 7.50
C VAL A 124 15.42 7.58 8.40
N ILE A 125 15.90 8.69 7.83
CA ILE A 125 16.40 9.85 8.58
C ILE A 125 15.28 10.45 9.45
N SER A 126 14.10 10.68 8.88
CA SER A 126 12.94 11.21 9.61
C SER A 126 12.49 10.25 10.72
N SER A 127 12.38 8.95 10.42
CA SER A 127 12.03 7.93 11.41
C SER A 127 13.01 7.90 12.59
N ASN A 128 14.31 7.98 12.34
CA ASN A 128 15.32 8.00 13.40
C ASN A 128 15.25 9.26 14.26
N ARG A 129 14.68 10.35 13.74
CA ARG A 129 14.43 11.59 14.48
C ARG A 129 13.09 11.60 15.21
N GLY A 130 12.25 10.57 15.00
CA GLY A 130 10.88 10.53 15.51
C GLY A 130 9.94 11.52 14.80
N GLU A 131 10.30 11.97 13.60
CA GLU A 131 9.53 12.92 12.80
C GLU A 131 8.83 12.21 11.63
N PRO A 132 7.53 12.44 11.39
CA PRO A 132 6.88 11.87 10.22
C PRO A 132 7.38 12.54 8.93
N ILE A 133 7.69 11.76 7.90
CA ILE A 133 8.05 12.28 6.58
C ILE A 133 6.83 12.90 5.87
N ALA A 134 5.63 12.44 6.19
CA ALA A 134 4.38 12.99 5.66
C ALA A 134 4.23 14.48 6.02
N GLY A 135 3.77 15.28 5.06
CA GLY A 135 3.67 16.75 5.21
C GLY A 135 4.97 17.50 4.96
N THR A 136 6.09 16.82 4.69
CA THR A 136 7.34 17.48 4.26
C THR A 136 7.32 17.77 2.75
N LYS A 137 8.21 18.66 2.30
CA LYS A 137 8.36 18.98 0.86
C LYS A 137 9.22 17.95 0.11
N THR A 138 9.65 16.89 0.76
CA THR A 138 10.41 15.81 0.13
C THR A 138 9.52 15.06 -0.87
N LYS A 139 10.15 14.27 -1.75
CA LYS A 139 9.43 13.44 -2.72
C LYS A 139 8.52 12.45 -2.00
N SER A 140 9.07 11.69 -1.07
CA SER A 140 8.32 10.72 -0.27
C SER A 140 7.22 11.37 0.55
N GLY A 141 7.46 12.59 1.10
CA GLY A 141 6.43 13.35 1.81
C GLY A 141 5.20 13.64 0.95
N LYS A 142 5.41 13.97 -0.33
CA LYS A 142 4.33 14.17 -1.31
C LYS A 142 3.64 12.86 -1.70
N GLU A 143 4.39 11.78 -1.87
CA GLU A 143 3.83 10.46 -2.15
C GLU A 143 2.87 10.01 -1.04
N TYR A 144 3.26 10.18 0.23
CA TYR A 144 2.37 9.95 1.38
C TYR A 144 1.16 10.89 1.39
N GLU A 145 1.33 12.16 1.04
CA GLU A 145 0.22 13.12 0.95
C GLU A 145 -0.81 12.71 -0.10
N TYR A 146 -0.38 12.26 -1.28
CA TYR A 146 -1.29 11.78 -2.32
C TYR A 146 -2.05 10.52 -1.90
N ILE A 147 -1.38 9.58 -1.22
CA ILE A 147 -2.04 8.40 -0.66
C ILE A 147 -3.10 8.82 0.35
N ALA A 148 -2.77 9.74 1.28
CA ALA A 148 -3.71 10.22 2.28
C ALA A 148 -4.94 10.89 1.65
N LYS A 149 -4.76 11.70 0.61
CA LYS A 149 -5.86 12.34 -0.14
C LYS A 149 -6.77 11.31 -0.80
N ARG A 150 -6.19 10.25 -1.42
CA ARG A 150 -6.99 9.15 -2.01
C ARG A 150 -7.73 8.33 -0.96
N ILE A 151 -7.13 8.15 0.23
CA ILE A 151 -7.83 7.54 1.37
C ILE A 151 -9.01 8.40 1.79
N ALA A 152 -8.86 9.72 1.80
CA ALA A 152 -9.90 10.69 2.11
C ALA A 152 -10.98 10.81 1.01
N GLY A 153 -10.81 10.16 -0.14
CA GLY A 153 -11.80 10.13 -1.22
C GLY A 153 -11.58 11.16 -2.32
N GLU A 154 -10.45 11.87 -2.32
CA GLU A 154 -10.10 12.76 -3.43
C GLU A 154 -9.75 11.94 -4.68
N ALA A 155 -10.35 12.28 -5.82
CA ALA A 155 -10.07 11.69 -7.12
C ALA A 155 -8.75 12.25 -7.67
N LEU A 156 -7.63 11.73 -7.20
CA LEU A 156 -6.30 12.09 -7.69
C LEU A 156 -5.78 10.99 -8.61
N ASP A 157 -5.43 11.39 -9.82
CA ASP A 157 -4.83 10.49 -10.81
C ASP A 157 -3.47 9.97 -10.29
N LEU A 158 -3.22 8.66 -10.42
CA LEU A 158 -1.92 8.02 -10.11
C LEU A 158 -0.78 8.59 -10.98
N ASP A 159 -1.10 9.12 -12.16
CA ASP A 159 -0.15 9.85 -13.01
C ASP A 159 0.56 11.02 -12.29
N ASN A 160 -0.01 11.58 -11.24
CA ASN A 160 0.65 12.63 -10.47
C ASN A 160 1.84 12.09 -9.65
N ASP A 161 1.75 10.85 -9.18
CA ASP A 161 2.84 10.15 -8.48
C ASP A 161 3.95 9.81 -9.46
N VAL A 162 3.57 9.39 -10.67
CA VAL A 162 4.46 8.92 -11.75
C VAL A 162 5.06 10.05 -12.57
N LYS A 163 4.36 11.18 -12.75
CA LYS A 163 4.94 12.39 -13.42
C LYS A 163 6.12 12.96 -12.66
N SER A 164 6.12 12.82 -11.34
CA SER A 164 7.30 13.15 -10.53
C SER A 164 8.50 12.23 -10.85
N LEU A 165 8.27 11.10 -11.48
CA LEU A 165 9.23 10.04 -11.74
C LEU A 165 9.79 9.99 -13.17
N ASN A 166 9.29 10.81 -14.13
CA ASN A 166 9.60 10.66 -15.55
C ASN A 166 9.34 9.24 -16.14
N LEU A 167 8.55 8.41 -15.42
CA LEU A 167 8.32 7.01 -15.73
C LEU A 167 7.38 6.81 -16.91
N PHE A 168 6.29 7.57 -16.96
CA PHE A 168 5.23 7.37 -17.96
C PHE A 168 5.67 7.67 -19.40
N LYS A 169 6.66 8.56 -19.57
CA LYS A 169 7.24 8.80 -20.91
C LYS A 169 8.02 7.60 -21.43
N TRP A 170 8.57 6.78 -20.56
CA TRP A 170 9.35 5.61 -20.93
C TRP A 170 8.47 4.41 -21.29
N PHE A 171 7.38 4.16 -20.56
CA PHE A 171 6.41 3.09 -20.86
C PHE A 171 5.71 3.33 -22.21
N LYS A 172 5.20 4.53 -22.48
CA LYS A 172 4.62 4.87 -23.80
C LYS A 172 5.61 4.76 -24.95
N LYS A 173 6.91 4.83 -24.71
CA LYS A 173 7.92 4.64 -25.75
C LYS A 173 8.15 3.15 -26.04
N LYS A 174 8.13 2.28 -25.02
CA LYS A 174 8.33 0.83 -25.19
C LYS A 174 7.17 0.17 -25.96
N ASP A 175 5.92 0.55 -25.68
CA ASP A 175 4.75 0.06 -26.44
C ASP A 175 4.80 0.48 -27.91
N LYS A 176 5.27 1.69 -28.20
CA LYS A 176 5.43 2.14 -29.59
C LYS A 176 6.56 1.39 -30.32
N ASP A 177 7.62 1.02 -29.63
CA ASP A 177 8.74 0.29 -30.21
C ASP A 177 8.39 -1.19 -30.45
N VAL A 178 7.62 -1.82 -29.56
CA VAL A 178 7.11 -3.20 -29.74
C VAL A 178 6.13 -3.27 -30.92
N HIS A 179 5.20 -2.32 -31.03
CA HIS A 179 4.30 -2.27 -32.20
C HIS A 179 5.01 -1.96 -33.51
N LYS A 180 6.14 -1.26 -33.49
CA LYS A 180 6.92 -0.95 -34.70
C LYS A 180 7.72 -2.16 -35.18
N ILE A 181 8.17 -3.04 -34.28
CA ILE A 181 8.86 -4.29 -34.64
C ILE A 181 7.89 -5.30 -35.24
N GLN A 182 6.64 -5.37 -34.75
CA GLN A 182 5.61 -6.27 -35.29
C GLN A 182 5.06 -5.82 -36.66
N SER A 183 5.16 -4.52 -36.99
CA SER A 183 4.69 -4.00 -38.29
C SER A 183 5.73 -4.03 -39.40
N GLN A 184 6.98 -4.42 -39.14
CA GLN A 184 8.06 -4.54 -40.14
C GLN A 184 8.49 -5.99 -40.44
N GLY A 185 7.75 -6.97 -39.91
CA GLY A 185 8.00 -8.39 -40.11
C GLY A 185 6.88 -9.09 -40.91
N LEU A 186 6.60 -8.57 -42.15
CA LEU A 186 5.87 -9.26 -43.20
C LEU A 186 6.57 -8.96 -44.51
#